data_45f572f39de32255ff3658559e5d5dbd
#
_entry.id   45f572f39de32255ff3658559e5d5dbd
#
_cell.length_a   1.000
_cell.length_b   1.000
_cell.length_c   1.000
_cell.angle_alpha   90.00
_cell.angle_beta   90.00
_cell.angle_gamma   90.00
#
_symmetry.space_group_name_H-M   'P 1'
#
loop_
_entity.id
_entity.type
_entity.pdbx_description
1 polymer ?
#
loop_
_entity_poly.entity_id
_entity_poly.type
_entity_poly.pdbx_seq_one_letter_code
_entity_poly.pdbx_strand_id
1 'polypeptide(L)'
;MELESILLPGVEAKRPIVIAGPGSAETEEQVMDTAKQLAAKGQKIYRAGIWKPRTKPGGFEGIGVEGLAWLKEVKKETGMYVSTEVATAKHVYECLKAGIDILWVGARTTANPFAVQEIADALKGVDIPVLVKNPVNPDLELWIGALERINNAGLKRLGAIHRGFSSYDKKIYRNLPQWHIPIELRRRIPNLPIFCDPSHIGGKRELVAPLCQQAMDLNFDGLIVESHCNPDCAWSDASQQVTPDVLDYILNLLVIRTETQSTESLAQLRKQIDECDDNIIQELAKRMRVAREIGTYKKEHGITVLQAGRYNEILEKRGAQGEQCGMDSEFMKKIFEAIHEESVRQQMEIINK
;
A
#
# COMPACT_ATOMS: atom_id res chain seq x y z
N MET A 1 -9.94 -12.18 -11.55
CA MET A 1 -9.04 -13.17 -10.91
C MET A 1 -9.89 -14.15 -10.10
N GLU A 2 -9.59 -15.44 -10.18
CA GLU A 2 -10.12 -16.44 -9.26
C GLU A 2 -9.24 -16.48 -8.01
N LEU A 3 -9.82 -16.18 -6.84
CA LEU A 3 -9.08 -16.13 -5.59
C LEU A 3 -9.65 -17.12 -4.59
N GLU A 4 -8.75 -17.76 -3.85
CA GLU A 4 -9.03 -18.65 -2.73
C GLU A 4 -8.46 -18.05 -1.43
N SER A 5 -8.90 -18.56 -0.29
CA SER A 5 -8.42 -18.10 1.01
C SER A 5 -6.90 -18.25 1.15
N ILE A 6 -6.24 -17.18 1.60
CA ILE A 6 -4.80 -17.22 1.93
C ILE A 6 -4.53 -17.81 3.32
N LEU A 7 -5.56 -18.06 4.11
CA LEU A 7 -5.41 -18.54 5.48
C LEU A 7 -4.77 -19.91 5.51
N LEU A 8 -3.87 -20.06 6.47
CA LEU A 8 -3.22 -21.35 6.79
C LEU A 8 -3.96 -22.02 7.95
N PRO A 9 -3.89 -23.35 8.07
CA PRO A 9 -4.57 -24.07 9.16
C PRO A 9 -4.23 -23.49 10.53
N GLY A 10 -5.24 -23.22 11.35
CA GLY A 10 -5.08 -22.63 12.69
C GLY A 10 -4.81 -21.12 12.72
N VAL A 11 -4.83 -20.44 11.58
CA VAL A 11 -4.86 -18.98 11.50
C VAL A 11 -6.31 -18.53 11.39
N GLU A 12 -6.76 -17.76 12.36
CA GLU A 12 -8.14 -17.26 12.38
C GLU A 12 -8.37 -16.16 11.33
N ALA A 13 -9.56 -16.13 10.77
CA ALA A 13 -10.00 -15.05 9.87
C ALA A 13 -10.32 -13.73 10.60
N LYS A 14 -9.87 -13.58 11.85
CA LYS A 14 -10.09 -12.39 12.66
C LYS A 14 -9.14 -11.27 12.27
N ARG A 15 -9.68 -10.09 12.02
CA ARG A 15 -8.86 -8.90 11.70
C ARG A 15 -8.23 -8.29 12.96
N PRO A 16 -6.97 -7.86 12.85
CA PRO A 16 -6.06 -8.06 11.72
C PRO A 16 -5.43 -9.45 11.70
N ILE A 17 -5.21 -10.02 10.52
CA ILE A 17 -4.25 -11.10 10.33
C ILE A 17 -2.87 -10.47 10.44
N VAL A 18 -2.01 -10.97 11.35
CA VAL A 18 -0.70 -10.36 11.63
C VAL A 18 0.42 -11.24 11.10
N ILE A 19 1.31 -10.61 10.33
CA ILE A 19 2.59 -11.17 9.89
C ILE A 19 3.68 -10.33 10.55
N ALA A 20 4.45 -10.88 11.46
CA ALA A 20 5.41 -10.13 12.26
C ALA A 20 6.79 -10.79 12.29
N GLY A 21 7.83 -9.99 12.43
CA GLY A 21 9.21 -10.43 12.53
C GLY A 21 10.18 -9.40 11.98
N PRO A 22 11.48 -9.65 12.01
CA PRO A 22 12.47 -8.64 11.69
C PRO A 22 12.44 -8.22 10.21
N GLY A 23 12.89 -7.01 9.97
CA GLY A 23 13.09 -6.52 8.61
C GLY A 23 14.04 -7.42 7.82
N SER A 24 15.10 -7.89 8.46
CA SER A 24 16.05 -8.87 7.92
C SER A 24 16.39 -9.95 8.93
N ALA A 25 16.65 -11.17 8.43
CA ALA A 25 17.42 -12.17 9.14
C ALA A 25 18.89 -11.73 9.14
N GLU A 26 19.50 -11.65 10.31
CA GLU A 26 20.85 -11.12 10.51
C GLU A 26 21.78 -12.16 11.11
N THR A 27 21.34 -12.80 12.18
CA THR A 27 21.98 -13.93 12.84
C THR A 27 20.93 -14.95 13.24
N GLU A 28 21.34 -16.22 13.42
CA GLU A 28 20.43 -17.27 13.91
C GLU A 28 19.84 -16.90 15.27
N GLU A 29 20.66 -16.38 16.18
CA GLU A 29 20.24 -15.96 17.52
C GLU A 29 19.17 -14.86 17.44
N GLN A 30 19.39 -13.82 16.64
CA GLN A 30 18.43 -12.71 16.46
C GLN A 30 17.10 -13.23 15.89
N VAL A 31 17.14 -14.12 14.89
CA VAL A 31 15.95 -14.71 14.28
C VAL A 31 15.15 -15.52 15.30
N MET A 32 15.83 -16.41 16.04
CA MET A 32 15.20 -17.28 17.02
C MET A 32 14.66 -16.51 18.23
N ASP A 33 15.40 -15.53 18.72
CA ASP A 33 15.00 -14.72 19.87
C ASP A 33 13.73 -13.89 19.53
N THR A 34 13.73 -13.25 18.38
CA THR A 34 12.55 -12.53 17.90
C THR A 34 11.35 -13.46 17.72
N ALA A 35 11.57 -14.66 17.15
CA ALA A 35 10.52 -15.62 16.90
C ALA A 35 9.90 -16.15 18.19
N LYS A 36 10.72 -16.51 19.18
CA LYS A 36 10.25 -17.00 20.50
C LYS A 36 9.42 -15.93 21.23
N GLN A 37 9.89 -14.68 21.22
CA GLN A 37 9.14 -13.58 21.82
C GLN A 37 7.78 -13.36 21.13
N LEU A 38 7.72 -13.39 19.79
CA LEU A 38 6.47 -13.25 19.04
C LEU A 38 5.53 -14.44 19.26
N ALA A 39 6.05 -15.67 19.28
CA ALA A 39 5.27 -16.88 19.57
C ALA A 39 4.65 -16.83 20.98
N ALA A 40 5.39 -16.35 21.97
CA ALA A 40 4.91 -16.16 23.34
C ALA A 40 3.75 -15.13 23.43
N LYS A 41 3.65 -14.19 22.47
CA LYS A 41 2.54 -13.26 22.31
C LYS A 41 1.40 -13.81 21.43
N GLY A 42 1.44 -15.09 21.06
CA GLY A 42 0.40 -15.75 20.29
C GLY A 42 0.42 -15.46 18.78
N GLN A 43 1.49 -14.85 18.26
CA GLN A 43 1.63 -14.64 16.82
C GLN A 43 1.74 -15.99 16.09
N LYS A 44 1.13 -16.07 14.90
CA LYS A 44 1.04 -17.31 14.13
C LYS A 44 1.89 -17.31 12.86
N ILE A 45 2.23 -16.13 12.35
CA ILE A 45 2.96 -15.99 11.09
C ILE A 45 4.18 -15.11 11.33
N TYR A 46 5.35 -15.71 11.10
CA TYR A 46 6.65 -15.06 11.21
C TYR A 46 7.16 -14.58 9.85
N ARG A 47 7.76 -13.41 9.82
CA ARG A 47 8.44 -12.90 8.64
C ARG A 47 9.91 -12.63 8.92
N ALA A 48 10.79 -12.87 7.96
CA ALA A 48 12.13 -12.30 7.93
C ALA A 48 12.61 -12.16 6.48
N GLY A 49 13.14 -11.01 6.12
CA GLY A 49 13.77 -10.82 4.81
C GLY A 49 15.17 -11.44 4.80
N ILE A 50 15.41 -12.41 3.93
CA ILE A 50 16.72 -13.05 3.78
C ILE A 50 17.49 -12.55 2.55
N TRP A 51 16.81 -11.94 1.61
CA TRP A 51 17.37 -11.17 0.48
C TRP A 51 16.82 -9.75 0.52
N LYS A 52 17.68 -8.76 0.38
CA LYS A 52 17.31 -7.34 0.47
C LYS A 52 17.81 -6.56 -0.74
N PRO A 53 16.97 -6.30 -1.74
CA PRO A 53 17.34 -5.43 -2.84
C PRO A 53 17.54 -4.00 -2.32
N ARG A 54 18.76 -3.48 -2.38
CA ARG A 54 19.09 -2.13 -1.92
C ARG A 54 19.11 -1.13 -3.08
N THR A 55 18.67 0.10 -2.80
CA THR A 55 18.72 1.18 -3.79
C THR A 55 20.15 1.63 -4.05
N LYS A 56 21.01 1.57 -3.02
CA LYS A 56 22.44 1.93 -3.12
C LYS A 56 23.28 0.69 -2.78
N PRO A 57 24.37 0.44 -3.50
CA PRO A 57 25.30 -0.63 -3.15
C PRO A 57 26.02 -0.34 -1.83
N GLY A 58 26.60 -1.38 -1.21
CA GLY A 58 27.40 -1.27 0.00
C GLY A 58 26.62 -1.33 1.31
N GLY A 59 25.28 -1.51 1.28
CA GLY A 59 24.48 -1.84 2.46
C GLY A 59 24.34 -3.34 2.66
N PHE A 60 23.75 -3.75 3.79
CA PHE A 60 23.42 -5.16 4.05
C PHE A 60 22.37 -5.65 3.04
N GLU A 61 22.74 -6.61 2.20
CA GLU A 61 21.88 -7.14 1.12
C GLU A 61 21.14 -8.44 1.52
N GLY A 62 21.20 -8.80 2.79
CA GLY A 62 20.63 -10.01 3.35
C GLY A 62 21.64 -11.13 3.52
N ILE A 63 21.27 -12.13 4.32
CA ILE A 63 22.11 -13.31 4.60
C ILE A 63 22.04 -14.36 3.48
N GLY A 64 20.99 -14.29 2.65
CA GLY A 64 20.80 -15.22 1.57
C GLY A 64 20.25 -16.58 2.01
N VAL A 65 20.63 -17.62 1.28
CA VAL A 65 20.12 -18.99 1.44
C VAL A 65 20.33 -19.57 2.85
N GLU A 66 21.36 -19.14 3.55
CA GLU A 66 21.64 -19.56 4.93
C GLU A 66 20.47 -19.24 5.88
N GLY A 67 19.82 -18.10 5.70
CA GLY A 67 18.66 -17.69 6.49
C GLY A 67 17.44 -18.61 6.35
N LEU A 68 17.34 -19.40 5.28
CA LEU A 68 16.27 -20.40 5.13
C LEU A 68 16.35 -21.52 6.17
N ALA A 69 17.56 -21.92 6.56
CA ALA A 69 17.75 -22.90 7.62
C ALA A 69 17.23 -22.36 8.96
N TRP A 70 17.46 -21.09 9.25
CA TRP A 70 16.98 -20.44 10.46
C TRP A 70 15.45 -20.31 10.48
N LEU A 71 14.84 -19.97 9.35
CA LEU A 71 13.37 -19.93 9.23
C LEU A 71 12.75 -21.33 9.43
N LYS A 72 13.39 -22.36 8.92
CA LYS A 72 12.94 -23.74 9.15
C LYS A 72 13.00 -24.12 10.64
N GLU A 73 14.04 -23.70 11.35
CA GLU A 73 14.16 -23.93 12.79
C GLU A 73 13.12 -23.11 13.59
N VAL A 74 12.81 -21.85 13.19
CA VAL A 74 11.71 -21.08 13.75
C VAL A 74 10.40 -21.87 13.68
N LYS A 75 10.07 -22.40 12.50
CA LYS A 75 8.85 -23.18 12.28
C LYS A 75 8.81 -24.41 13.21
N LYS A 76 9.91 -25.11 13.35
CA LYS A 76 10.03 -26.32 14.18
C LYS A 76 9.90 -26.01 15.68
N GLU A 77 10.58 -24.96 16.17
CA GLU A 77 10.60 -24.64 17.59
C GLU A 77 9.35 -23.90 18.08
N THR A 78 8.75 -23.06 17.23
CA THR A 78 7.64 -22.19 17.64
C THR A 78 6.28 -22.63 17.11
N GLY A 79 6.24 -23.47 16.09
CA GLY A 79 5.02 -23.84 15.37
C GLY A 79 4.43 -22.71 14.50
N MET A 80 5.10 -21.56 14.41
CA MET A 80 4.67 -20.48 13.52
C MET A 80 4.90 -20.84 12.05
N TYR A 81 4.03 -20.36 11.19
CA TYR A 81 4.27 -20.32 9.75
C TYR A 81 5.34 -19.29 9.43
N VAL A 82 6.16 -19.56 8.43
CA VAL A 82 7.29 -18.71 8.07
C VAL A 82 7.13 -18.11 6.69
N SER A 83 7.53 -16.85 6.56
CA SER A 83 7.41 -16.10 5.31
C SER A 83 8.68 -15.31 5.00
N THR A 84 8.96 -15.13 3.70
CA THR A 84 10.10 -14.34 3.23
C THR A 84 9.85 -13.71 1.86
N GLU A 85 10.68 -12.72 1.51
CA GLU A 85 10.68 -12.05 0.21
C GLU A 85 11.32 -12.91 -0.87
N VAL A 86 10.75 -12.89 -2.07
CA VAL A 86 11.36 -13.45 -3.28
C VAL A 86 11.47 -12.37 -4.36
N ALA A 87 12.56 -12.40 -5.13
CA ALA A 87 12.82 -11.44 -6.19
C ALA A 87 13.24 -12.12 -7.51
N THR A 88 13.49 -13.42 -7.51
CA THR A 88 13.92 -14.21 -8.66
C THR A 88 13.31 -15.62 -8.61
N ALA A 89 13.29 -16.33 -9.74
CA ALA A 89 12.90 -17.74 -9.80
C ALA A 89 13.78 -18.61 -8.89
N LYS A 90 15.08 -18.32 -8.78
CA LYS A 90 15.98 -19.03 -7.88
C LYS A 90 15.56 -18.91 -6.42
N HIS A 91 15.16 -17.71 -5.98
CA HIS A 91 14.64 -17.50 -4.61
C HIS A 91 13.40 -18.34 -4.35
N VAL A 92 12.49 -18.43 -5.34
CA VAL A 92 11.29 -19.28 -5.24
C VAL A 92 11.68 -20.74 -5.03
N TYR A 93 12.54 -21.30 -5.86
CA TYR A 93 12.95 -22.69 -5.74
C TYR A 93 13.62 -23.00 -4.40
N GLU A 94 14.50 -22.14 -3.91
CA GLU A 94 15.14 -22.31 -2.61
C GLU A 94 14.14 -22.24 -1.45
N CYS A 95 13.18 -21.33 -1.50
CA CYS A 95 12.10 -21.22 -0.52
C CYS A 95 11.21 -22.47 -0.49
N LEU A 96 10.79 -22.95 -1.66
CA LEU A 96 9.97 -24.16 -1.78
C LEU A 96 10.70 -25.39 -1.23
N LYS A 97 11.98 -25.55 -1.57
CA LYS A 97 12.84 -26.61 -1.04
C LYS A 97 13.02 -26.54 0.48
N ALA A 98 13.08 -25.34 1.02
CA ALA A 98 13.19 -25.13 2.48
C ALA A 98 11.86 -25.29 3.23
N GLY A 99 10.72 -25.37 2.53
CA GLY A 99 9.40 -25.51 3.14
C GLY A 99 8.87 -24.21 3.75
N ILE A 100 9.17 -23.06 3.12
CA ILE A 100 8.58 -21.77 3.47
C ILE A 100 7.09 -21.80 3.17
N ASP A 101 6.27 -21.23 4.05
CA ASP A 101 4.81 -21.35 4.00
C ASP A 101 4.14 -20.21 3.21
N ILE A 102 4.73 -19.02 3.19
CA ILE A 102 4.19 -17.83 2.50
C ILE A 102 5.35 -17.10 1.81
N LEU A 103 5.12 -16.67 0.59
CA LEU A 103 6.08 -15.83 -0.13
C LEU A 103 5.51 -14.42 -0.32
N TRP A 104 6.38 -13.41 -0.34
CA TRP A 104 5.96 -12.12 -0.87
C TRP A 104 6.91 -11.60 -1.92
N VAL A 105 6.32 -10.93 -2.91
CA VAL A 105 7.05 -10.22 -3.97
C VAL A 105 7.32 -8.80 -3.49
N GLY A 106 8.58 -8.39 -3.46
CA GLY A 106 8.98 -7.07 -2.98
C GLY A 106 8.59 -5.94 -3.93
N ALA A 107 8.45 -4.72 -3.40
CA ALA A 107 8.00 -3.55 -4.16
C ALA A 107 8.85 -3.19 -5.39
N ARG A 108 10.17 -3.42 -5.32
CA ARG A 108 11.07 -3.20 -6.46
C ARG A 108 10.92 -4.27 -7.53
N THR A 109 10.65 -5.49 -7.12
CA THR A 109 10.39 -6.62 -8.01
C THR A 109 9.02 -6.46 -8.68
N THR A 110 8.00 -6.05 -7.95
CA THR A 110 6.66 -5.75 -8.49
C THR A 110 6.70 -4.69 -9.59
N ALA A 111 7.62 -3.73 -9.50
CA ALA A 111 7.83 -2.71 -10.52
C ALA A 111 8.45 -3.24 -11.82
N ASN A 112 8.83 -4.52 -11.87
CA ASN A 112 9.45 -5.14 -13.05
C ASN A 112 8.61 -6.33 -13.54
N PRO A 113 7.80 -6.17 -14.62
CA PRO A 113 6.94 -7.23 -15.15
C PRO A 113 7.70 -8.49 -15.58
N PHE A 114 8.94 -8.40 -16.04
CA PHE A 114 9.75 -9.56 -16.40
C PHE A 114 10.10 -10.40 -15.17
N ALA A 115 10.56 -9.75 -14.10
CA ALA A 115 10.88 -10.44 -12.86
C ALA A 115 9.65 -11.09 -12.21
N VAL A 116 8.49 -10.41 -12.26
CA VAL A 116 7.23 -10.98 -11.78
C VAL A 116 6.83 -12.18 -12.63
N GLN A 117 7.02 -12.14 -13.96
CA GLN A 117 6.72 -13.26 -14.84
C GLN A 117 7.61 -14.47 -14.54
N GLU A 118 8.90 -14.28 -14.34
CA GLU A 118 9.83 -15.34 -13.94
C GLU A 118 9.42 -16.00 -12.60
N ILE A 119 9.00 -15.21 -11.63
CA ILE A 119 8.48 -15.71 -10.35
C ILE A 119 7.18 -16.49 -10.56
N ALA A 120 6.26 -15.97 -11.36
CA ALA A 120 5.00 -16.63 -11.68
C ALA A 120 5.23 -17.98 -12.38
N ASP A 121 6.16 -18.03 -13.33
CA ASP A 121 6.53 -19.26 -14.01
C ASP A 121 7.17 -20.30 -13.07
N ALA A 122 8.00 -19.85 -12.14
CA ALA A 122 8.62 -20.73 -11.12
C ALA A 122 7.59 -21.29 -10.11
N LEU A 123 6.44 -20.64 -9.95
CA LEU A 123 5.36 -21.02 -9.04
C LEU A 123 4.29 -21.91 -9.70
N LYS A 124 4.36 -22.18 -10.99
CA LYS A 124 3.37 -23.02 -11.67
C LYS A 124 3.23 -24.39 -11.03
N GLY A 125 2.00 -24.77 -10.71
CA GLY A 125 1.69 -26.06 -10.07
C GLY A 125 1.96 -26.12 -8.58
N VAL A 126 2.30 -25.01 -7.94
CA VAL A 126 2.53 -24.91 -6.50
C VAL A 126 1.31 -24.31 -5.80
N ASP A 127 0.88 -24.90 -4.69
CA ASP A 127 -0.16 -24.32 -3.81
C ASP A 127 0.48 -23.67 -2.59
N ILE A 128 0.79 -22.39 -2.70
CA ILE A 128 1.36 -21.56 -1.63
C ILE A 128 0.74 -20.17 -1.66
N PRO A 129 0.42 -19.56 -0.51
CA PRO A 129 0.03 -18.15 -0.47
C PRO A 129 1.16 -17.23 -0.95
N VAL A 130 0.82 -16.30 -1.83
CA VAL A 130 1.73 -15.28 -2.34
C VAL A 130 1.16 -13.90 -2.12
N LEU A 131 1.91 -13.04 -1.43
CA LEU A 131 1.55 -11.66 -1.20
C LEU A 131 2.36 -10.76 -2.15
N VAL A 132 1.73 -9.76 -2.74
CA VAL A 132 2.39 -8.85 -3.68
C VAL A 132 2.40 -7.45 -3.10
N LYS A 133 3.59 -6.91 -2.81
CA LYS A 133 3.72 -5.50 -2.40
C LYS A 133 3.39 -4.59 -3.58
N ASN A 134 2.77 -3.43 -3.30
CA ASN A 134 2.62 -2.41 -4.32
C ASN A 134 4.00 -2.01 -4.89
N PRO A 135 4.08 -1.63 -6.19
CA PRO A 135 5.33 -1.11 -6.76
C PRO A 135 5.80 0.15 -6.02
N VAL A 136 7.08 0.49 -6.14
CA VAL A 136 7.65 1.67 -5.48
C VAL A 136 7.02 2.97 -5.98
N ASN A 137 6.66 3.05 -7.25
CA ASN A 137 5.94 4.16 -7.87
C ASN A 137 4.41 4.00 -7.70
N PRO A 138 3.64 5.10 -7.66
CA PRO A 138 2.19 5.05 -7.50
C PRO A 138 1.47 4.66 -8.81
N ASP A 139 1.52 3.38 -9.13
CA ASP A 139 0.97 2.79 -10.35
C ASP A 139 0.09 1.58 -10.00
N LEU A 140 -1.21 1.76 -10.04
CA LEU A 140 -2.19 0.74 -9.72
C LEU A 140 -2.24 -0.37 -10.79
N GLU A 141 -2.12 -0.01 -12.07
CA GLU A 141 -2.17 -0.98 -13.16
C GLU A 141 -0.98 -1.94 -13.11
N LEU A 142 0.19 -1.42 -12.75
CA LEU A 142 1.38 -2.24 -12.54
C LEU A 142 1.22 -3.21 -11.37
N TRP A 143 0.55 -2.77 -10.29
CA TRP A 143 0.26 -3.65 -9.14
C TRP A 143 -0.75 -4.74 -9.49
N ILE A 144 -1.84 -4.37 -10.15
CA ILE A 144 -2.85 -5.34 -10.64
C ILE A 144 -2.22 -6.32 -11.63
N GLY A 145 -1.43 -5.83 -12.58
CA GLY A 145 -0.74 -6.67 -13.56
C GLY A 145 0.21 -7.69 -12.92
N ALA A 146 0.87 -7.32 -11.82
CA ALA A 146 1.69 -8.27 -11.07
C ALA A 146 0.85 -9.38 -10.41
N LEU A 147 -0.28 -9.03 -9.80
CA LEU A 147 -1.23 -9.99 -9.22
C LEU A 147 -1.82 -10.92 -10.30
N GLU A 148 -2.21 -10.36 -11.45
CA GLU A 148 -2.76 -11.12 -12.56
C GLU A 148 -1.75 -12.12 -13.15
N ARG A 149 -0.47 -11.73 -13.31
CA ARG A 149 0.57 -12.66 -13.79
C ARG A 149 0.70 -13.89 -12.91
N ILE A 150 0.71 -13.70 -11.60
CA ILE A 150 0.81 -14.78 -10.62
C ILE A 150 -0.47 -15.62 -10.62
N ASN A 151 -1.65 -14.98 -10.68
CA ASN A 151 -2.92 -15.68 -10.76
C ASN A 151 -3.05 -16.52 -12.04
N ASN A 152 -2.64 -15.98 -13.19
CA ASN A 152 -2.65 -16.67 -14.48
C ASN A 152 -1.66 -17.86 -14.52
N ALA A 153 -0.65 -17.87 -13.69
CA ALA A 153 0.22 -19.03 -13.49
C ALA A 153 -0.44 -20.17 -12.67
N GLY A 154 -1.66 -19.94 -12.17
CA GLY A 154 -2.46 -20.92 -11.44
C GLY A 154 -2.53 -20.71 -9.93
N LEU A 155 -1.87 -19.67 -9.39
CA LEU A 155 -1.92 -19.38 -7.97
C LEU A 155 -3.19 -18.60 -7.63
N LYS A 156 -4.04 -19.19 -6.78
CA LYS A 156 -5.31 -18.60 -6.35
C LYS A 156 -5.24 -17.97 -4.96
N ARG A 157 -4.26 -18.36 -4.14
CA ARG A 157 -4.08 -17.88 -2.78
C ARG A 157 -3.21 -16.63 -2.75
N LEU A 158 -3.80 -15.50 -3.19
CA LEU A 158 -3.11 -14.23 -3.35
C LEU A 158 -3.59 -13.19 -2.33
N GLY A 159 -2.68 -12.28 -1.97
CA GLY A 159 -2.97 -11.08 -1.23
C GLY A 159 -2.10 -9.92 -1.67
N ALA A 160 -2.48 -8.72 -1.31
CA ALA A 160 -1.74 -7.50 -1.58
C ALA A 160 -1.13 -6.93 -0.31
N ILE A 161 0.05 -6.32 -0.41
CA ILE A 161 0.67 -5.58 0.70
C ILE A 161 0.84 -4.13 0.27
N HIS A 162 0.19 -3.24 1.01
CA HIS A 162 0.36 -1.80 0.86
C HIS A 162 1.45 -1.30 1.78
N ARG A 163 2.56 -0.81 1.19
CA ARG A 163 3.75 -0.31 1.89
C ARG A 163 4.06 1.17 1.63
N GLY A 164 3.10 1.88 1.01
CA GLY A 164 3.29 3.25 0.55
C GLY A 164 4.10 3.35 -0.73
N PHE A 165 4.17 4.55 -1.29
CA PHE A 165 4.80 4.85 -2.58
C PHE A 165 5.96 5.83 -2.41
N SER A 166 6.95 5.72 -3.28
CA SER A 166 8.04 6.68 -3.31
C SER A 166 7.53 8.08 -3.69
N SER A 167 8.10 9.09 -3.05
CA SER A 167 7.85 10.49 -3.39
C SER A 167 9.17 11.25 -3.30
N TYR A 168 9.30 12.28 -4.12
CA TYR A 168 10.41 13.22 -4.02
C TYR A 168 10.29 14.06 -2.74
N ASP A 169 9.07 14.49 -2.40
CA ASP A 169 8.79 15.29 -1.20
C ASP A 169 8.46 14.37 0.01
N LYS A 170 9.42 14.25 0.92
CA LYS A 170 9.33 13.41 2.13
C LYS A 170 9.20 14.30 3.36
N LYS A 171 7.96 14.56 3.80
CA LYS A 171 7.73 15.37 5.03
C LYS A 171 7.59 14.51 6.27
N ILE A 172 6.59 13.64 6.32
CA ILE A 172 6.24 12.85 7.51
C ILE A 172 6.59 11.38 7.30
N TYR A 173 6.16 10.81 6.18
CA TYR A 173 6.28 9.40 5.86
C TYR A 173 7.55 9.10 5.05
N ARG A 174 8.11 7.91 5.27
CA ARG A 174 9.18 7.38 4.41
C ARG A 174 8.67 7.11 3.00
N ASN A 175 7.46 6.55 2.91
CA ASN A 175 6.75 6.32 1.67
C ASN A 175 5.32 6.82 1.84
N LEU A 176 4.85 7.68 0.93
CA LEU A 176 3.52 8.25 1.03
C LEU A 176 2.45 7.16 0.94
N PRO A 177 1.49 7.11 1.85
CA PRO A 177 0.48 6.06 1.84
C PRO A 177 -0.44 6.10 0.63
N GLN A 178 -0.81 7.29 0.11
CA GLN A 178 -1.73 7.45 -1.03
C GLN A 178 -2.89 6.44 -0.96
N TRP A 179 -3.65 6.49 0.13
CA TRP A 179 -4.68 5.51 0.49
C TRP A 179 -5.73 5.26 -0.61
N HIS A 180 -5.96 6.24 -1.49
CA HIS A 180 -6.87 6.09 -2.62
C HIS A 180 -6.47 4.92 -3.56
N ILE A 181 -5.18 4.59 -3.67
CA ILE A 181 -4.70 3.50 -4.55
C ILE A 181 -5.11 2.12 -4.01
N PRO A 182 -4.80 1.73 -2.76
CA PRO A 182 -5.28 0.45 -2.24
C PRO A 182 -6.82 0.40 -2.06
N ILE A 183 -7.49 1.54 -1.84
CA ILE A 183 -8.96 1.61 -1.86
C ILE A 183 -9.49 1.27 -3.26
N GLU A 184 -8.91 1.83 -4.31
CA GLU A 184 -9.29 1.53 -5.68
C GLU A 184 -8.94 0.07 -6.06
N LEU A 185 -7.81 -0.47 -5.57
CA LEU A 185 -7.49 -1.90 -5.70
C LEU A 185 -8.61 -2.76 -5.10
N ARG A 186 -9.05 -2.45 -3.88
CA ARG A 186 -10.18 -3.15 -3.23
C ARG A 186 -11.46 -3.05 -4.05
N ARG A 187 -11.77 -1.89 -4.60
CA ARG A 187 -12.95 -1.68 -5.43
C ARG A 187 -12.94 -2.57 -6.69
N ARG A 188 -11.77 -2.71 -7.33
CA ARG A 188 -11.62 -3.53 -8.55
C ARG A 188 -11.55 -5.02 -8.26
N ILE A 189 -10.98 -5.41 -7.12
CA ILE A 189 -10.79 -6.81 -6.72
C ILE A 189 -11.28 -6.99 -5.27
N PRO A 190 -12.61 -7.04 -5.06
CA PRO A 190 -13.21 -7.01 -3.72
C PRO A 190 -12.76 -8.14 -2.79
N ASN A 191 -12.47 -9.31 -3.34
CA ASN A 191 -12.11 -10.52 -2.59
C ASN A 191 -10.60 -10.66 -2.34
N LEU A 192 -9.77 -9.69 -2.77
CA LEU A 192 -8.33 -9.72 -2.55
C LEU A 192 -8.03 -9.23 -1.12
N PRO A 193 -7.42 -10.06 -0.25
CA PRO A 193 -6.96 -9.59 1.05
C PRO A 193 -5.86 -8.54 0.90
N ILE A 194 -5.98 -7.43 1.65
CA ILE A 194 -5.00 -6.34 1.64
C ILE A 194 -4.39 -6.19 3.03
N PHE A 195 -3.07 -6.25 3.08
CA PHE A 195 -2.26 -6.04 4.29
C PHE A 195 -1.62 -4.65 4.24
N CYS A 196 -1.56 -3.98 5.38
CA CYS A 196 -0.78 -2.75 5.53
C CYS A 196 0.61 -3.09 6.07
N ASP A 197 1.62 -2.45 5.51
CA ASP A 197 3.00 -2.45 6.00
C ASP A 197 3.30 -1.07 6.63
N PRO A 198 2.92 -0.85 7.89
CA PRO A 198 3.07 0.45 8.56
C PRO A 198 4.55 0.82 8.76
N SER A 199 5.43 -0.17 8.91
CA SER A 199 6.86 0.03 9.10
C SER A 199 7.49 0.75 7.91
N HIS A 200 7.20 0.29 6.69
CA HIS A 200 7.73 0.91 5.47
C HIS A 200 7.02 2.20 5.08
N ILE A 201 5.72 2.36 5.39
CA ILE A 201 5.01 3.63 5.20
C ILE A 201 5.63 4.69 6.11
N GLY A 202 5.68 4.42 7.41
CA GLY A 202 6.14 5.37 8.42
C GLY A 202 7.64 5.64 8.36
N GLY A 203 8.46 4.58 8.30
CA GLY A 203 9.92 4.65 8.41
C GLY A 203 10.41 5.04 9.81
N LYS A 204 9.50 5.16 10.78
CA LYS A 204 9.74 5.54 12.18
C LYS A 204 8.79 4.78 13.09
N ARG A 205 9.26 4.39 14.28
CA ARG A 205 8.49 3.60 15.27
C ARG A 205 7.22 4.29 15.73
N GLU A 206 7.27 5.60 15.96
CA GLU A 206 6.11 6.39 16.41
C GLU A 206 4.94 6.40 15.44
N LEU A 207 5.19 6.12 14.16
CA LEU A 207 4.15 6.09 13.13
C LEU A 207 3.51 4.71 12.96
N VAL A 208 4.08 3.64 13.54
CA VAL A 208 3.56 2.28 13.38
C VAL A 208 2.15 2.14 13.94
N ALA A 209 1.91 2.57 15.19
CA ALA A 209 0.61 2.46 15.84
C ALA A 209 -0.50 3.25 15.11
N PRO A 210 -0.34 4.54 14.79
CA PRO A 210 -1.38 5.29 14.06
C PRO A 210 -1.63 4.72 12.67
N LEU A 211 -0.61 4.22 11.96
CA LEU A 211 -0.79 3.61 10.63
C LEU A 211 -1.50 2.25 10.72
N CYS A 212 -1.25 1.45 11.76
CA CYS A 212 -2.03 0.24 12.03
C CYS A 212 -3.51 0.57 12.23
N GLN A 213 -3.83 1.61 13.01
CA GLN A 213 -5.22 2.01 13.23
C GLN A 213 -5.87 2.52 11.94
N GLN A 214 -5.17 3.36 11.16
CA GLN A 214 -5.69 3.83 9.87
C GLN A 214 -6.00 2.66 8.91
N ALA A 215 -5.13 1.65 8.86
CA ALA A 215 -5.39 0.46 8.05
C ALA A 215 -6.66 -0.28 8.49
N MET A 216 -6.88 -0.40 9.80
CA MET A 216 -8.11 -1.03 10.33
C MET A 216 -9.35 -0.20 10.01
N ASP A 217 -9.27 1.12 10.12
CA ASP A 217 -10.35 2.05 9.75
C ASP A 217 -10.67 2.03 8.25
N LEU A 218 -9.68 1.75 7.40
CA LEU A 218 -9.83 1.55 5.95
C LEU A 218 -10.20 0.11 5.57
N ASN A 219 -10.61 -0.72 6.53
CA ASN A 219 -11.06 -2.09 6.33
C ASN A 219 -10.01 -3.03 5.69
N PHE A 220 -8.73 -2.85 6.00
CA PHE A 220 -7.69 -3.81 5.58
C PHE A 220 -7.83 -5.12 6.36
N ASP A 221 -7.40 -6.23 5.75
CA ASP A 221 -7.55 -7.57 6.31
C ASP A 221 -6.44 -7.90 7.32
N GLY A 222 -5.25 -7.32 7.14
CA GLY A 222 -4.13 -7.63 7.99
C GLY A 222 -3.03 -6.58 8.02
N LEU A 223 -2.02 -6.91 8.79
CA LEU A 223 -0.82 -6.10 9.01
C LEU A 223 0.43 -6.96 8.77
N ILE A 224 1.44 -6.39 8.13
CA ILE A 224 2.77 -6.95 8.06
C ILE A 224 3.74 -5.97 8.72
N VAL A 225 4.26 -6.31 9.90
CA VAL A 225 5.00 -5.36 10.76
C VAL A 225 6.43 -5.84 10.99
N GLU A 226 7.38 -4.91 10.88
CA GLU A 226 8.75 -5.19 11.25
C GLU A 226 8.92 -5.14 12.77
N SER A 227 9.22 -6.31 13.35
CA SER A 227 9.45 -6.50 14.78
C SER A 227 10.77 -7.23 15.02
N HIS A 228 11.58 -6.73 15.95
CA HIS A 228 12.93 -7.21 16.20
C HIS A 228 13.18 -7.28 17.70
N CYS A 229 13.87 -8.31 18.21
CA CYS A 229 14.18 -8.45 19.63
C CYS A 229 14.95 -7.26 20.21
N ASN A 230 15.82 -6.65 19.42
CA ASN A 230 16.54 -5.43 19.76
C ASN A 230 16.65 -4.49 18.54
N PRO A 231 15.61 -3.67 18.25
CA PRO A 231 15.55 -2.86 17.03
C PRO A 231 16.71 -1.89 16.84
N ASP A 232 17.31 -1.40 17.93
CA ASP A 232 18.41 -0.42 17.85
C ASP A 232 19.71 -1.02 17.32
N CYS A 233 19.87 -2.35 17.42
CA CYS A 233 21.01 -3.09 16.89
C CYS A 233 20.75 -3.68 15.51
N ALA A 234 19.59 -3.45 14.89
CA ALA A 234 19.25 -4.04 13.60
C ALA A 234 20.18 -3.54 12.49
N TRP A 235 20.63 -4.47 11.65
CA TRP A 235 21.55 -4.17 10.53
C TRP A 235 20.85 -3.43 9.38
N SER A 236 19.52 -3.44 9.39
CA SER A 236 18.73 -2.71 8.41
C SER A 236 17.47 -2.12 9.02
N ASP A 237 17.10 -0.93 8.55
CA ASP A 237 15.82 -0.28 8.82
C ASP A 237 15.48 -0.15 10.34
N ALA A 238 16.50 0.00 11.20
CA ALA A 238 16.40 0.03 12.66
C ALA A 238 15.33 1.00 13.20
N SER A 239 15.21 2.18 12.60
CA SER A 239 14.31 3.25 13.06
C SER A 239 12.82 2.93 12.94
N GLN A 240 12.43 1.94 12.11
CA GLN A 240 11.03 1.61 11.83
C GLN A 240 10.56 0.31 12.50
N GLN A 241 11.47 -0.46 13.09
CA GLN A 241 11.15 -1.72 13.74
C GLN A 241 10.74 -1.50 15.20
N VAL A 242 9.76 -2.25 15.67
CA VAL A 242 9.30 -2.25 17.05
C VAL A 242 9.68 -3.55 17.75
N THR A 243 9.74 -3.56 19.09
CA THR A 243 9.93 -4.82 19.82
C THR A 243 8.65 -5.66 19.78
N PRO A 244 8.73 -7.01 20.01
CA PRO A 244 7.54 -7.85 20.15
C PRO A 244 6.57 -7.37 21.23
N ASP A 245 7.06 -6.83 22.35
CA ASP A 245 6.21 -6.26 23.41
C ASP A 245 5.47 -5.01 22.95
N VAL A 246 6.15 -4.10 22.23
CA VAL A 246 5.51 -2.90 21.66
C VAL A 246 4.49 -3.28 20.60
N LEU A 247 4.78 -4.29 19.76
CA LEU A 247 3.82 -4.78 18.78
C LEU A 247 2.57 -5.34 19.45
N ASP A 248 2.74 -6.18 20.46
CA ASP A 248 1.62 -6.75 21.23
C ASP A 248 0.76 -5.64 21.86
N TYR A 249 1.40 -4.64 22.47
CA TYR A 249 0.69 -3.47 23.00
C TYR A 249 -0.10 -2.72 21.91
N ILE A 250 0.49 -2.48 20.74
CA ILE A 250 -0.20 -1.83 19.62
C ILE A 250 -1.42 -2.65 19.20
N LEU A 251 -1.27 -3.96 19.00
CA LEU A 251 -2.35 -4.84 18.55
C LEU A 251 -3.52 -4.87 19.53
N ASN A 252 -3.23 -4.86 20.84
CA ASN A 252 -4.25 -4.85 21.89
C ASN A 252 -5.01 -3.51 21.99
N LEU A 253 -4.43 -2.41 21.51
CA LEU A 253 -5.09 -1.10 21.48
C LEU A 253 -5.92 -0.84 20.22
N LEU A 254 -5.80 -1.68 19.18
CA LEU A 254 -6.52 -1.46 17.93
C LEU A 254 -8.03 -1.54 18.13
N VAL A 255 -8.71 -0.53 17.65
CA VAL A 255 -10.16 -0.51 17.55
C VAL A 255 -10.58 -1.08 16.20
N ILE A 256 -11.14 -2.28 16.21
CA ILE A 256 -11.61 -2.93 14.98
C ILE A 256 -13.07 -2.56 14.78
N ARG A 257 -13.34 -1.78 13.73
CA ARG A 257 -14.66 -1.40 13.30
C ARG A 257 -15.15 -2.35 12.22
N THR A 258 -16.44 -2.66 12.23
CA THR A 258 -17.09 -3.49 11.21
C THR A 258 -17.92 -2.60 10.29
N GLU A 259 -18.11 -3.03 9.05
CA GLU A 259 -19.10 -2.43 8.18
C GLU A 259 -20.49 -2.73 8.78
N THR A 260 -21.04 -1.78 9.53
CA THR A 260 -22.42 -1.87 9.99
C THR A 260 -23.35 -1.52 8.85
N GLN A 261 -24.51 -2.18 8.79
CA GLN A 261 -25.61 -1.74 7.93
C GLN A 261 -25.94 -0.27 8.26
N SER A 262 -26.20 0.50 7.20
CA SER A 262 -26.51 1.92 7.32
C SER A 262 -27.64 2.14 8.34
N THR A 263 -27.34 2.85 9.41
CA THR A 263 -28.41 3.37 10.30
C THR A 263 -29.19 4.45 9.54
N GLU A 264 -30.44 4.69 9.93
CA GLU A 264 -31.28 5.74 9.32
C GLU A 264 -30.57 7.11 9.33
N SER A 265 -29.88 7.45 10.41
CA SER A 265 -29.09 8.67 10.53
C SER A 265 -27.96 8.74 9.51
N LEU A 266 -27.24 7.64 9.26
CA LEU A 266 -26.18 7.60 8.27
C LEU A 266 -26.74 7.70 6.84
N ALA A 267 -27.89 7.09 6.57
CA ALA A 267 -28.57 7.22 5.29
C ALA A 267 -29.00 8.67 5.01
N GLN A 268 -29.51 9.39 6.02
CA GLN A 268 -29.85 10.81 5.89
C GLN A 268 -28.61 11.69 5.63
N LEU A 269 -27.49 11.43 6.33
CA LEU A 269 -26.24 12.17 6.08
C LEU A 269 -25.68 11.92 4.68
N ARG A 270 -25.76 10.67 4.19
CA ARG A 270 -25.36 10.34 2.80
C ARG A 270 -26.22 11.08 1.78
N LYS A 271 -27.53 11.17 2.00
CA LYS A 271 -28.43 11.93 1.14
C LYS A 271 -28.04 13.42 1.08
N GLN A 272 -27.63 14.01 2.22
CA GLN A 272 -27.16 15.41 2.23
C GLN A 272 -25.86 15.57 1.42
N ILE A 273 -24.96 14.58 1.45
CA ILE A 273 -23.75 14.59 0.60
C ILE A 273 -24.15 14.49 -0.87
N ASP A 274 -25.08 13.59 -1.23
CA ASP A 274 -25.56 13.46 -2.62
C ASP A 274 -26.15 14.78 -3.14
N GLU A 275 -26.93 15.50 -2.32
CA GLU A 275 -27.47 16.82 -2.66
C GLU A 275 -26.36 17.88 -2.84
N CYS A 276 -25.28 17.82 -2.04
CA CYS A 276 -24.13 18.69 -2.23
C CYS A 276 -23.38 18.35 -3.52
N ASP A 277 -23.20 17.08 -3.84
CA ASP A 277 -22.54 16.63 -5.07
C ASP A 277 -23.31 17.05 -6.32
N ASP A 278 -24.66 16.96 -6.29
CA ASP A 278 -25.51 17.47 -7.35
C ASP A 278 -25.33 18.97 -7.57
N ASN A 279 -25.22 19.76 -6.50
CA ASN A 279 -24.97 21.19 -6.58
C ASN A 279 -23.56 21.49 -7.18
N ILE A 280 -22.55 20.74 -6.76
CA ILE A 280 -21.17 20.86 -7.33
C ILE A 280 -21.20 20.59 -8.84
N ILE A 281 -21.88 19.53 -9.28
CA ILE A 281 -22.00 19.20 -10.72
C ILE A 281 -22.68 20.32 -11.48
N GLN A 282 -23.76 20.89 -10.94
CA GLN A 282 -24.47 22.00 -11.57
C GLN A 282 -23.59 23.25 -11.72
N GLU A 283 -22.84 23.61 -10.66
CA GLU A 283 -21.95 24.76 -10.70
C GLU A 283 -20.75 24.53 -11.64
N LEU A 284 -20.21 23.32 -11.70
CA LEU A 284 -19.20 22.96 -12.68
C LEU A 284 -19.73 23.05 -14.13
N ALA A 285 -20.95 22.59 -14.37
CA ALA A 285 -21.59 22.70 -15.68
C ALA A 285 -21.78 24.16 -16.10
N LYS A 286 -22.19 25.06 -15.18
CA LYS A 286 -22.28 26.51 -15.43
C LYS A 286 -20.90 27.10 -15.77
N ARG A 287 -19.88 26.72 -14.96
CA ARG A 287 -18.52 27.20 -15.18
C ARG A 287 -17.95 26.73 -16.52
N MET A 288 -18.25 25.51 -16.96
CA MET A 288 -17.80 25.00 -18.26
C MET A 288 -18.52 25.71 -19.45
N ARG A 289 -19.78 26.11 -19.28
CA ARG A 289 -20.43 26.96 -20.31
C ARG A 289 -19.67 28.28 -20.51
N VAL A 290 -19.37 28.96 -19.41
CA VAL A 290 -18.59 30.22 -19.47
C VAL A 290 -17.18 29.97 -20.04
N ALA A 291 -16.55 28.85 -19.71
CA ALA A 291 -15.24 28.49 -20.27
C ALA A 291 -15.29 28.31 -21.80
N ARG A 292 -16.38 27.75 -22.34
CA ARG A 292 -16.59 27.64 -23.79
C ARG A 292 -16.82 29.01 -24.45
N GLU A 293 -17.60 29.89 -23.83
CA GLU A 293 -17.80 31.26 -24.30
C GLU A 293 -16.46 32.02 -24.36
N ILE A 294 -15.61 31.88 -23.34
CA ILE A 294 -14.24 32.39 -23.33
C ILE A 294 -13.42 31.79 -24.49
N GLY A 295 -13.57 30.52 -24.79
CA GLY A 295 -12.90 29.82 -25.90
C GLY A 295 -13.30 30.47 -27.25
N THR A 296 -14.58 30.71 -27.47
CA THR A 296 -15.09 31.38 -28.66
C THR A 296 -14.52 32.81 -28.78
N TYR A 297 -14.58 33.58 -27.70
CA TYR A 297 -14.02 34.92 -27.67
C TYR A 297 -12.52 34.96 -28.01
N LYS A 298 -11.75 34.04 -27.41
CA LYS A 298 -10.31 33.94 -27.69
C LYS A 298 -10.01 33.56 -29.14
N LYS A 299 -10.80 32.67 -29.73
CA LYS A 299 -10.70 32.31 -31.15
C LYS A 299 -10.90 33.53 -32.05
N GLU A 300 -11.95 34.29 -31.80
CA GLU A 300 -12.30 35.48 -32.58
C GLU A 300 -11.26 36.60 -32.48
N HIS A 301 -10.55 36.70 -31.36
CA HIS A 301 -9.58 37.76 -31.08
C HIS A 301 -8.12 37.33 -31.17
N GLY A 302 -7.85 36.08 -31.59
CA GLY A 302 -6.49 35.56 -31.71
C GLY A 302 -5.72 35.46 -30.39
N ILE A 303 -6.42 35.21 -29.27
CA ILE A 303 -5.84 35.14 -27.93
C ILE A 303 -5.49 33.66 -27.57
N THR A 304 -4.34 33.46 -26.98
CA THR A 304 -3.90 32.11 -26.53
C THR A 304 -4.82 31.54 -25.46
N VAL A 305 -5.03 30.20 -25.48
CA VAL A 305 -5.86 29.50 -24.48
C VAL A 305 -5.28 29.64 -23.08
N LEU A 306 -4.01 29.27 -22.92
CA LEU A 306 -3.33 29.31 -21.63
C LEU A 306 -2.82 30.73 -21.33
N GLN A 307 -3.20 31.23 -20.17
CA GLN A 307 -2.71 32.45 -19.56
C GLN A 307 -2.14 32.14 -18.18
N ALA A 308 -0.83 31.89 -18.09
CA ALA A 308 -0.17 31.39 -16.89
C ALA A 308 -0.39 32.27 -15.65
N GLY A 309 -0.40 33.63 -15.83
CA GLY A 309 -0.67 34.55 -14.73
C GLY A 309 -2.07 34.37 -14.12
N ARG A 310 -3.09 34.18 -14.95
CA ARG A 310 -4.47 33.94 -14.49
C ARG A 310 -4.63 32.60 -13.83
N TYR A 311 -3.91 31.57 -14.31
CA TYR A 311 -3.89 30.24 -13.70
C TYR A 311 -3.36 30.30 -12.27
N ASN A 312 -2.19 30.90 -12.07
CA ASN A 312 -1.59 31.06 -10.75
C ASN A 312 -2.51 31.84 -9.78
N GLU A 313 -3.10 32.95 -10.27
CA GLU A 313 -4.05 33.73 -9.45
C GLU A 313 -5.24 32.87 -8.97
N ILE A 314 -5.78 32.02 -9.84
CA ILE A 314 -6.89 31.14 -9.48
C ILE A 314 -6.46 30.15 -8.36
N LEU A 315 -5.32 29.49 -8.51
CA LEU A 315 -4.85 28.52 -7.54
C LEU A 315 -4.63 29.15 -6.15
N GLU A 316 -3.91 30.27 -6.10
CA GLU A 316 -3.63 30.96 -4.83
C GLU A 316 -4.91 31.46 -4.17
N LYS A 317 -5.78 32.12 -4.93
CA LYS A 317 -7.04 32.65 -4.41
C LYS A 317 -7.96 31.54 -3.88
N ARG A 318 -8.06 30.42 -4.61
CA ARG A 318 -8.96 29.32 -4.21
C ARG A 318 -8.39 28.48 -3.09
N GLY A 319 -7.07 28.31 -3.03
CA GLY A 319 -6.40 27.72 -1.88
C GLY A 319 -6.69 28.51 -0.60
N ALA A 320 -6.47 29.81 -0.61
CA ALA A 320 -6.75 30.70 0.53
C ALA A 320 -8.25 30.72 0.94
N GLN A 321 -9.17 30.71 -0.03
CA GLN A 321 -10.60 30.61 0.26
C GLN A 321 -10.98 29.27 0.90
N GLY A 322 -10.34 28.16 0.45
CA GLY A 322 -10.54 26.86 1.04
C GLY A 322 -10.17 26.82 2.51
N GLU A 323 -9.01 27.40 2.87
CA GLU A 323 -8.55 27.50 4.25
C GLU A 323 -9.54 28.27 5.14
N GLN A 324 -10.12 29.36 4.64
CA GLN A 324 -11.15 30.12 5.36
C GLN A 324 -12.42 29.28 5.64
N CYS A 325 -12.69 28.29 4.80
CA CYS A 325 -13.80 27.34 4.96
C CYS A 325 -13.40 26.06 5.70
N GLY A 326 -12.22 25.99 6.30
CA GLY A 326 -11.73 24.82 7.03
C GLY A 326 -11.25 23.67 6.16
N MET A 327 -10.98 23.90 4.88
CA MET A 327 -10.45 22.90 3.95
C MET A 327 -8.93 23.07 3.78
N ASP A 328 -8.25 21.99 3.46
CA ASP A 328 -6.82 22.02 3.15
C ASP A 328 -6.54 22.80 1.85
N SER A 329 -5.57 23.72 1.88
CA SER A 329 -5.22 24.58 0.75
C SER A 329 -4.73 23.77 -0.46
N GLU A 330 -3.92 22.74 -0.25
CA GLU A 330 -3.40 21.89 -1.31
C GLU A 330 -4.50 21.01 -1.93
N PHE A 331 -5.46 20.57 -1.12
CA PHE A 331 -6.66 19.90 -1.62
C PHE A 331 -7.46 20.82 -2.57
N MET A 332 -7.68 22.07 -2.16
CA MET A 332 -8.41 23.03 -2.99
C MET A 332 -7.65 23.39 -4.27
N LYS A 333 -6.33 23.54 -4.19
CA LYS A 333 -5.51 23.77 -5.40
C LYS A 333 -5.66 22.61 -6.39
N LYS A 334 -5.57 21.36 -5.96
CA LYS A 334 -5.74 20.18 -6.83
C LYS A 334 -7.11 20.13 -7.51
N ILE A 335 -8.18 20.46 -6.79
CA ILE A 335 -9.53 20.54 -7.40
C ILE A 335 -9.54 21.60 -8.52
N PHE A 336 -9.00 22.80 -8.25
CA PHE A 336 -9.01 23.87 -9.23
C PHE A 336 -8.01 23.66 -10.38
N GLU A 337 -6.93 22.90 -10.17
CA GLU A 337 -6.08 22.38 -11.25
C GLU A 337 -6.87 21.50 -12.22
N ALA A 338 -7.57 20.48 -11.70
CA ALA A 338 -8.39 19.59 -12.53
C ALA A 338 -9.51 20.35 -13.29
N ILE A 339 -10.19 21.28 -12.61
CA ILE A 339 -11.21 22.14 -13.23
C ILE A 339 -10.60 23.03 -14.32
N HIS A 340 -9.40 23.55 -14.11
CA HIS A 340 -8.71 24.39 -15.10
C HIS A 340 -8.28 23.57 -16.31
N GLU A 341 -7.72 22.38 -16.10
CA GLU A 341 -7.34 21.45 -17.17
C GLU A 341 -8.53 21.14 -18.08
N GLU A 342 -9.69 20.81 -17.52
CA GLU A 342 -10.91 20.59 -18.29
C GLU A 342 -11.37 21.85 -19.03
N SER A 343 -11.24 23.03 -18.42
CA SER A 343 -11.56 24.30 -19.09
C SER A 343 -10.66 24.57 -20.30
N VAL A 344 -9.36 24.30 -20.17
CA VAL A 344 -8.38 24.41 -21.26
C VAL A 344 -8.73 23.42 -22.37
N ARG A 345 -9.02 22.16 -22.03
CA ARG A 345 -9.42 21.13 -23.00
C ARG A 345 -10.63 21.59 -23.83
N GLN A 346 -11.70 22.09 -23.19
CA GLN A 346 -12.90 22.53 -23.88
C GLN A 346 -12.66 23.80 -24.76
N GLN A 347 -11.81 24.73 -24.30
CA GLN A 347 -11.43 25.89 -25.12
C GLN A 347 -10.62 25.49 -26.35
N MET A 348 -9.67 24.52 -26.20
CA MET A 348 -8.89 24.01 -27.33
C MET A 348 -9.75 23.31 -28.38
N GLU A 349 -10.79 22.57 -27.97
CA GLU A 349 -11.75 21.98 -28.91
C GLU A 349 -12.51 23.03 -29.75
N ILE A 350 -12.77 24.21 -29.19
CA ILE A 350 -13.44 25.30 -29.91
C ILE A 350 -12.47 25.99 -30.87
N ILE A 351 -11.25 26.25 -30.45
CA ILE A 351 -10.24 26.94 -31.25
C ILE A 351 -9.81 26.11 -32.45
N ASN A 352 -9.71 24.76 -32.28
CA ASN A 352 -9.28 23.86 -33.34
C ASN A 352 -10.39 23.40 -34.31
N LYS A 353 -11.65 23.75 -34.03
CA LYS A 353 -12.77 23.61 -34.97
C LYS A 353 -12.88 24.83 -35.85
#